data_d76ae7281726cf1f773b4c73028752be
#
_entry.id   d76ae7281726cf1f773b4c73028752be
#
_cell.length_a   1.000
_cell.length_b   1.000
_cell.length_c   1.000
_cell.angle_alpha   90.00
_cell.angle_beta   90.00
_cell.angle_gamma   90.00
#
_symmetry.space_group_name_H-M   'P 1'
#
loop_
_entity.id
_entity.type
_entity.pdbx_description
1 polymer ?
#
loop_
_entity_poly.entity_id
_entity_poly.type
_entity_poly.pdbx_seq_one_letter_code
_entity_poly.pdbx_strand_id
1 'polypeptide(L)'
;IPAFQNDEGFFDEYVFKATVASWKATNPAQYDAWLIDEANIINAAKEQMYFNFVKAGVSTSLQEGARTFKFQNDKVSFDYVQLPYSSIADSLVSVSKEEIAAYVAENSKQFKQEEARDLRYVFFQEKPSKADEDAVLTRINSLVEDREEYSEETKGSVTVQGFKNTTNEADFIQRFSDVAGNLEYRTAETLPAVAAAQITGLSKDAVYGPYKDGNTYKISKLVDSKKNGSVRSSHILVAYKGAERAASTIERSKEEARTRAQEYLRRARSGNEAFADLAREGSDGPTGTQGGDLGFVNEGVIVDAFNDFIFDNPVGRIGLVETEFGYHVVKVEAKRDVYS
;
A
#
# COMPACT_ATOMS: atom_id res chain seq x y z
N ILE A 1 24.94 4.38 4.29
CA ILE A 1 24.97 2.89 4.30
C ILE A 1 25.65 2.49 5.61
N PRO A 2 24.98 1.71 6.49
CA PRO A 2 25.51 1.35 7.81
C PRO A 2 26.90 0.69 7.77
N ALA A 3 27.18 -0.12 6.74
CA ALA A 3 28.44 -0.81 6.57
C ALA A 3 29.68 0.12 6.37
N PHE A 4 29.46 1.41 6.20
CA PHE A 4 30.49 2.42 5.94
C PHE A 4 30.64 3.42 7.09
N GLN A 5 30.07 3.09 8.24
CA GLN A 5 30.09 3.96 9.43
C GLN A 5 31.07 3.42 10.47
N ASN A 6 31.64 4.35 11.25
CA ASN A 6 32.41 4.00 12.44
C ASN A 6 31.48 3.67 13.62
N ASP A 7 32.06 3.34 14.77
CA ASP A 7 31.32 2.98 15.99
C ASP A 7 30.40 4.11 16.50
N GLU A 8 30.62 5.35 16.07
CA GLU A 8 29.82 6.52 16.41
C GLU A 8 28.69 6.79 15.40
N GLY A 9 28.59 5.96 14.35
CA GLY A 9 27.54 6.06 13.32
C GLY A 9 27.85 7.08 12.20
N PHE A 10 29.06 7.67 12.16
CA PHE A 10 29.48 8.59 11.10
C PHE A 10 30.19 7.85 9.97
N PHE A 11 30.06 8.38 8.73
CA PHE A 11 30.79 7.84 7.60
C PHE A 11 32.32 7.90 7.86
N ASP A 12 32.97 6.75 7.63
CA ASP A 12 34.42 6.60 7.76
C ASP A 12 35.03 6.08 6.46
N GLU A 13 35.92 6.86 5.87
CA GLU A 13 36.55 6.53 4.59
C GLU A 13 37.42 5.27 4.68
N TYR A 14 38.07 5.02 5.82
CA TYR A 14 38.87 3.83 6.02
C TYR A 14 38.01 2.56 6.10
N VAL A 15 36.94 2.64 6.90
CA VAL A 15 35.92 1.56 7.00
C VAL A 15 35.30 1.27 5.65
N PHE A 16 34.94 2.31 4.90
CA PHE A 16 34.40 2.19 3.54
C PHE A 16 35.36 1.42 2.62
N LYS A 17 36.63 1.87 2.51
CA LYS A 17 37.61 1.25 1.64
C LYS A 17 37.90 -0.20 2.04
N ALA A 18 38.03 -0.48 3.33
CA ALA A 18 38.27 -1.82 3.86
C ALA A 18 37.08 -2.76 3.58
N THR A 19 35.87 -2.27 3.77
CA THR A 19 34.60 -3.02 3.53
C THR A 19 34.47 -3.40 2.06
N VAL A 20 34.64 -2.45 1.13
CA VAL A 20 34.55 -2.71 -0.31
C VAL A 20 35.68 -3.68 -0.77
N ALA A 21 36.86 -3.52 -0.26
CA ALA A 21 37.99 -4.46 -0.55
C ALA A 21 37.67 -5.86 -0.02
N SER A 22 37.08 -5.99 1.15
CA SER A 22 36.65 -7.27 1.72
C SER A 22 35.58 -7.93 0.85
N TRP A 23 34.57 -7.21 0.40
CA TRP A 23 33.54 -7.75 -0.49
C TRP A 23 34.13 -8.28 -1.79
N LYS A 24 35.07 -7.52 -2.39
CA LYS A 24 35.73 -7.96 -3.61
C LYS A 24 36.49 -9.31 -3.43
N ALA A 25 37.01 -9.54 -2.24
CA ALA A 25 37.82 -10.74 -1.95
C ALA A 25 36.98 -11.95 -1.51
N THR A 26 35.86 -11.69 -0.74
CA THR A 26 35.15 -12.75 -0.01
C THR A 26 33.68 -12.91 -0.42
N ASN A 27 33.09 -11.91 -1.06
CA ASN A 27 31.67 -11.91 -1.47
C ASN A 27 31.45 -11.20 -2.82
N PRO A 28 31.79 -11.87 -3.95
CA PRO A 28 31.67 -11.27 -5.28
C PRO A 28 30.28 -10.71 -5.60
N ALA A 29 29.21 -11.38 -5.18
CA ALA A 29 27.82 -10.92 -5.43
C ALA A 29 27.53 -9.58 -4.73
N GLN A 30 28.04 -9.39 -3.51
CA GLN A 30 27.91 -8.11 -2.79
C GLN A 30 28.77 -7.02 -3.44
N TYR A 31 29.91 -7.38 -3.97
CA TYR A 31 30.76 -6.44 -4.71
C TYR A 31 30.13 -5.99 -6.02
N ASP A 32 29.53 -6.91 -6.78
CA ASP A 32 28.82 -6.58 -8.01
C ASP A 32 27.60 -5.66 -7.74
N ALA A 33 26.86 -5.94 -6.67
CA ALA A 33 25.78 -5.06 -6.22
C ALA A 33 26.31 -3.66 -5.86
N TRP A 34 27.43 -3.59 -5.16
CA TRP A 34 28.09 -2.31 -4.85
C TRP A 34 28.48 -1.53 -6.11
N LEU A 35 29.02 -2.18 -7.15
CA LEU A 35 29.38 -1.49 -8.40
C LEU A 35 28.18 -0.82 -9.08
N ILE A 36 27.00 -1.44 -8.98
CA ILE A 36 25.75 -0.86 -9.47
C ILE A 36 25.37 0.36 -8.62
N ASP A 37 25.45 0.24 -7.30
CA ASP A 37 25.14 1.34 -6.38
C ASP A 37 26.13 2.50 -6.57
N GLU A 38 27.42 2.23 -6.71
CA GLU A 38 28.43 3.24 -6.98
C GLU A 38 28.15 4.01 -8.27
N ALA A 39 27.79 3.30 -9.35
CA ALA A 39 27.42 3.93 -10.61
C ALA A 39 26.17 4.83 -10.45
N ASN A 40 25.18 4.37 -9.71
CA ASN A 40 23.96 5.14 -9.43
C ASN A 40 24.25 6.39 -8.59
N ILE A 41 25.09 6.28 -7.56
CA ILE A 41 25.55 7.40 -6.73
C ILE A 41 26.27 8.45 -7.58
N ILE A 42 27.18 8.01 -8.43
CA ILE A 42 27.93 8.91 -9.33
C ILE A 42 26.99 9.63 -10.30
N ASN A 43 26.03 8.92 -10.88
CA ASN A 43 25.06 9.50 -11.79
C ASN A 43 24.14 10.51 -11.09
N ALA A 44 23.64 10.17 -9.90
CA ALA A 44 22.85 11.07 -9.09
C ALA A 44 23.63 12.34 -8.68
N ALA A 45 24.91 12.19 -8.33
CA ALA A 45 25.76 13.33 -8.03
C ALA A 45 25.99 14.24 -9.24
N LYS A 46 26.20 13.67 -10.43
CA LYS A 46 26.32 14.44 -11.68
C LYS A 46 25.03 15.19 -12.02
N GLU A 47 23.91 14.52 -11.90
CA GLU A 47 22.59 15.12 -12.11
C GLU A 47 22.34 16.29 -11.14
N GLN A 48 22.60 16.07 -9.86
CA GLN A 48 22.47 17.12 -8.84
C GLN A 48 23.41 18.30 -9.14
N MET A 49 24.65 18.05 -9.54
CA MET A 49 25.60 19.09 -9.91
C MET A 49 25.11 19.88 -11.13
N TYR A 50 24.61 19.18 -12.14
CA TYR A 50 24.04 19.84 -13.33
C TYR A 50 22.90 20.78 -12.96
N PHE A 51 21.92 20.30 -12.19
CA PHE A 51 20.81 21.15 -11.75
C PHE A 51 21.24 22.28 -10.83
N ASN A 52 22.28 22.10 -10.02
CA ASN A 52 22.84 23.17 -9.19
C ASN A 52 23.48 24.26 -10.08
N PHE A 53 24.19 23.90 -11.14
CA PHE A 53 24.71 24.87 -12.11
C PHE A 53 23.59 25.58 -12.87
N VAL A 54 22.56 24.86 -13.31
CA VAL A 54 21.39 25.49 -13.94
C VAL A 54 20.72 26.49 -12.99
N LYS A 55 20.49 26.08 -11.73
CA LYS A 55 19.92 26.96 -10.70
C LYS A 55 20.81 28.18 -10.41
N ALA A 56 22.12 28.00 -10.35
CA ALA A 56 23.07 29.10 -10.12
C ALA A 56 23.07 30.10 -11.28
N GLY A 57 22.76 29.65 -12.51
CA GLY A 57 22.61 30.52 -13.69
C GLY A 57 21.26 31.28 -13.74
N VAL A 58 20.26 30.83 -12.96
CA VAL A 58 18.96 31.48 -12.87
C VAL A 58 18.96 32.48 -11.72
N SER A 59 19.04 33.76 -12.04
CA SER A 59 18.98 34.82 -11.03
C SER A 59 17.83 35.77 -11.35
N THR A 60 17.15 36.22 -10.33
CA THR A 60 16.11 37.24 -10.42
C THR A 60 16.66 38.55 -9.92
N SER A 61 16.59 39.62 -10.71
CA SER A 61 17.00 40.91 -10.30
C SER A 61 16.06 41.50 -9.24
N LEU A 62 16.55 42.39 -8.39
CA LEU A 62 15.71 43.12 -7.41
C LEU A 62 14.55 43.84 -8.10
N GLN A 63 14.76 44.33 -9.33
CA GLN A 63 13.73 44.99 -10.11
C GLN A 63 12.62 44.05 -10.57
N GLU A 64 12.98 42.84 -10.98
CA GLU A 64 12.00 41.78 -11.32
C GLU A 64 11.24 41.32 -10.09
N GLY A 65 11.93 41.14 -8.95
CA GLY A 65 11.28 40.83 -7.67
C GLY A 65 10.28 41.92 -7.25
N ALA A 66 10.66 43.19 -7.34
CA ALA A 66 9.78 44.33 -7.03
C ALA A 66 8.58 44.37 -7.99
N ARG A 67 8.81 44.12 -9.30
CA ARG A 67 7.73 44.07 -10.30
C ARG A 67 6.75 42.93 -10.03
N THR A 68 7.26 41.75 -9.71
CA THR A 68 6.44 40.59 -9.37
C THR A 68 5.62 40.84 -8.12
N PHE A 69 6.25 41.40 -7.07
CA PHE A 69 5.56 41.76 -5.83
C PHE A 69 4.42 42.75 -6.09
N LYS A 70 4.71 43.83 -6.87
CA LYS A 70 3.71 44.81 -7.26
C LYS A 70 2.56 44.16 -8.03
N PHE A 71 2.87 43.34 -9.04
CA PHE A 71 1.86 42.65 -9.85
C PHE A 71 0.97 41.72 -9.05
N GLN A 72 1.50 41.06 -8.02
CA GLN A 72 0.74 40.15 -7.14
C GLN A 72 -0.10 40.88 -6.09
N ASN A 73 0.32 42.06 -5.67
CA ASN A 73 -0.31 42.76 -4.55
C ASN A 73 -1.12 44.00 -4.95
N ASP A 74 -0.92 44.53 -6.18
CA ASP A 74 -1.73 45.64 -6.68
C ASP A 74 -3.16 45.19 -6.86
N LYS A 75 -4.09 45.97 -6.32
CA LYS A 75 -5.53 45.73 -6.48
C LYS A 75 -6.11 46.82 -7.38
N VAL A 76 -6.90 46.39 -8.35
CA VAL A 76 -7.60 47.30 -9.23
C VAL A 76 -9.10 47.08 -9.03
N SER A 77 -9.82 48.17 -8.82
CA SER A 77 -11.28 48.16 -8.82
C SER A 77 -11.77 48.63 -10.18
N PHE A 78 -12.65 47.88 -10.80
CA PHE A 78 -13.25 48.24 -12.08
C PHE A 78 -14.70 47.78 -12.14
N ASP A 79 -15.50 48.52 -12.85
CA ASP A 79 -16.86 48.13 -13.17
C ASP A 79 -16.86 47.53 -14.57
N TYR A 80 -17.63 46.48 -14.77
CA TYR A 80 -17.75 45.85 -16.09
C TYR A 80 -19.16 45.41 -16.37
N VAL A 81 -19.49 45.38 -17.68
CA VAL A 81 -20.74 44.82 -18.17
C VAL A 81 -20.40 43.54 -18.93
N GLN A 82 -20.98 42.44 -18.50
CA GLN A 82 -20.82 41.14 -19.14
C GLN A 82 -22.03 40.86 -20.02
N LEU A 83 -21.79 40.67 -21.30
CA LEU A 83 -22.78 40.17 -22.26
C LEU A 83 -22.36 38.74 -22.63
N PRO A 84 -22.97 37.71 -22.04
CA PRO A 84 -22.63 36.33 -22.35
C PRO A 84 -23.10 36.00 -23.78
N TYR A 85 -22.23 35.34 -24.57
CA TYR A 85 -22.60 34.86 -25.91
C TYR A 85 -23.84 33.95 -25.91
N SER A 86 -24.09 33.25 -24.81
CA SER A 86 -25.29 32.41 -24.60
C SER A 86 -26.61 33.21 -24.59
N SER A 87 -26.55 34.55 -24.53
CA SER A 87 -27.76 35.41 -24.69
C SER A 87 -28.21 35.52 -26.14
N ILE A 88 -27.35 35.10 -27.09
CA ILE A 88 -27.69 35.07 -28.53
C ILE A 88 -27.94 33.61 -28.88
N ALA A 89 -29.20 33.31 -29.31
CA ALA A 89 -29.52 31.96 -29.74
C ALA A 89 -28.74 31.57 -31.01
N ASP A 90 -28.20 30.36 -31.05
CA ASP A 90 -27.46 29.84 -32.20
C ASP A 90 -28.24 29.90 -33.50
N SER A 91 -29.59 29.83 -33.42
CA SER A 91 -30.48 29.96 -34.56
C SER A 91 -30.48 31.34 -35.22
N LEU A 92 -29.96 32.37 -34.53
CA LEU A 92 -29.86 33.74 -35.05
C LEU A 92 -28.49 34.00 -35.70
N VAL A 93 -27.54 33.05 -35.58
CA VAL A 93 -26.19 33.17 -36.16
C VAL A 93 -26.08 32.25 -37.38
N SER A 94 -25.83 32.85 -38.53
CA SER A 94 -25.57 32.10 -39.77
C SER A 94 -24.14 32.36 -40.21
N VAL A 95 -23.36 31.31 -40.35
CA VAL A 95 -21.97 31.41 -40.84
C VAL A 95 -21.86 30.70 -42.17
N SER A 96 -21.39 31.40 -43.19
CA SER A 96 -21.16 30.85 -44.50
C SER A 96 -19.88 30.00 -44.58
N LYS A 97 -19.80 29.13 -45.58
CA LYS A 97 -18.58 28.34 -45.81
C LYS A 97 -17.37 29.21 -46.14
N GLU A 98 -17.62 30.34 -46.81
CA GLU A 98 -16.61 31.32 -47.17
C GLU A 98 -16.02 32.01 -45.95
N GLU A 99 -16.84 32.36 -44.96
CA GLU A 99 -16.40 32.95 -43.70
C GLU A 99 -15.59 31.91 -42.86
N ILE A 100 -16.01 30.65 -42.85
CA ILE A 100 -15.25 29.56 -42.18
C ILE A 100 -13.89 29.41 -42.86
N ALA A 101 -13.86 29.36 -44.19
CA ALA A 101 -12.61 29.23 -44.94
C ALA A 101 -11.64 30.41 -44.73
N ALA A 102 -12.18 31.64 -44.68
CA ALA A 102 -11.41 32.84 -44.38
C ALA A 102 -10.81 32.79 -42.95
N TYR A 103 -11.63 32.41 -41.96
CA TYR A 103 -11.18 32.26 -40.56
C TYR A 103 -10.09 31.22 -40.40
N VAL A 104 -10.25 30.05 -41.05
CA VAL A 104 -9.23 28.99 -41.04
C VAL A 104 -7.94 29.44 -41.67
N ALA A 105 -8.02 30.20 -42.82
CA ALA A 105 -6.83 30.71 -43.49
C ALA A 105 -6.09 31.74 -42.61
N GLU A 106 -6.80 32.65 -41.97
CA GLU A 106 -6.24 33.66 -41.08
C GLU A 106 -5.62 33.04 -39.83
N ASN A 107 -6.24 31.97 -39.29
CA ASN A 107 -5.79 31.27 -38.08
C ASN A 107 -5.08 29.94 -38.41
N SER A 108 -4.43 29.84 -39.58
CA SER A 108 -3.85 28.60 -40.12
C SER A 108 -2.92 27.86 -39.13
N LYS A 109 -2.23 28.57 -38.24
CA LYS A 109 -1.38 27.97 -37.19
C LYS A 109 -2.16 27.15 -36.16
N GLN A 110 -3.41 27.54 -35.85
CA GLN A 110 -4.28 26.84 -34.91
C GLN A 110 -4.90 25.59 -35.54
N PHE A 111 -5.14 25.63 -36.86
CA PHE A 111 -5.77 24.55 -37.62
C PHE A 111 -4.76 23.64 -38.33
N LYS A 112 -3.46 23.90 -38.16
CA LYS A 112 -2.44 23.04 -38.75
C LYS A 112 -2.51 21.67 -38.09
N GLN A 113 -2.83 20.67 -38.88
CA GLN A 113 -2.74 19.26 -38.47
C GLN A 113 -1.41 18.67 -38.93
N GLU A 114 -0.81 17.85 -38.09
CA GLU A 114 0.32 17.03 -38.52
C GLU A 114 -0.15 15.92 -39.44
N GLU A 115 0.81 15.32 -40.16
CA GLU A 115 0.49 14.23 -41.06
C GLU A 115 -0.20 13.09 -40.32
N ALA A 116 -1.43 12.78 -40.69
CA ALA A 116 -2.25 11.75 -40.08
C ALA A 116 -2.61 10.67 -41.09
N ARG A 117 -2.94 9.52 -40.60
CA ARG A 117 -3.43 8.37 -41.37
C ARG A 117 -4.71 7.86 -40.76
N ASP A 118 -5.72 7.63 -41.56
CA ASP A 118 -6.91 6.90 -41.16
C ASP A 118 -6.62 5.40 -41.26
N LEU A 119 -6.66 4.74 -40.15
CA LEU A 119 -6.43 3.29 -40.09
C LEU A 119 -7.75 2.55 -39.80
N ARG A 120 -8.02 1.54 -40.59
CA ARG A 120 -9.06 0.56 -40.30
C ARG A 120 -8.39 -0.74 -39.92
N TYR A 121 -8.80 -1.30 -38.80
CA TYR A 121 -8.29 -2.58 -38.33
C TYR A 121 -9.44 -3.47 -37.87
N VAL A 122 -9.21 -4.76 -37.92
CA VAL A 122 -10.10 -5.78 -37.35
C VAL A 122 -9.38 -6.34 -36.15
N PHE A 123 -10.00 -6.20 -34.99
CA PHE A 123 -9.50 -6.77 -33.75
C PHE A 123 -10.09 -8.17 -33.54
N PHE A 124 -9.24 -9.18 -33.54
CA PHE A 124 -9.62 -10.54 -33.16
C PHE A 124 -9.25 -10.73 -31.68
N GLN A 125 -10.26 -10.79 -30.83
CA GLN A 125 -10.04 -11.07 -29.43
C GLN A 125 -9.76 -12.57 -29.28
N GLU A 126 -8.55 -12.92 -28.87
CA GLU A 126 -8.24 -14.28 -28.45
C GLU A 126 -8.99 -14.58 -27.15
N LYS A 127 -9.82 -15.63 -27.20
CA LYS A 127 -10.54 -16.16 -26.04
C LYS A 127 -10.18 -17.63 -25.91
N PRO A 128 -10.00 -18.12 -24.67
CA PRO A 128 -9.84 -19.56 -24.46
C PRO A 128 -11.00 -20.32 -25.09
N SER A 129 -10.68 -21.37 -25.79
CA SER A 129 -11.70 -22.31 -26.29
C SER A 129 -12.23 -23.15 -25.13
N LYS A 130 -13.38 -23.80 -25.34
CA LYS A 130 -13.88 -24.76 -24.36
C LYS A 130 -12.87 -25.89 -24.10
N ALA A 131 -12.15 -26.32 -25.14
CA ALA A 131 -11.12 -27.34 -25.00
C ALA A 131 -9.98 -26.93 -24.11
N ASP A 132 -9.56 -25.63 -24.18
CA ASP A 132 -8.53 -25.07 -23.30
C ASP A 132 -9.03 -25.01 -21.84
N GLU A 133 -10.28 -24.58 -21.63
CA GLU A 133 -10.87 -24.57 -20.28
C GLU A 133 -10.99 -25.97 -19.70
N ASP A 134 -11.44 -26.95 -20.49
CA ASP A 134 -11.55 -28.35 -20.07
C ASP A 134 -10.17 -28.98 -19.77
N ALA A 135 -9.13 -28.61 -20.52
CA ALA A 135 -7.76 -29.03 -20.25
C ALA A 135 -7.23 -28.47 -18.92
N VAL A 136 -7.48 -27.19 -18.65
CA VAL A 136 -7.10 -26.56 -17.36
C VAL A 136 -7.85 -27.22 -16.21
N LEU A 137 -9.15 -27.44 -16.34
CA LEU A 137 -9.95 -28.14 -15.31
C LEU A 137 -9.46 -29.56 -15.07
N THR A 138 -9.11 -30.30 -16.10
CA THR A 138 -8.52 -31.62 -15.97
C THR A 138 -7.21 -31.58 -15.21
N ARG A 139 -6.33 -30.66 -15.57
CA ARG A 139 -5.05 -30.47 -14.89
C ARG A 139 -5.25 -30.13 -13.41
N ILE A 140 -6.09 -29.15 -13.08
CA ILE A 140 -6.27 -28.73 -11.69
C ILE A 140 -6.93 -29.82 -10.85
N ASN A 141 -7.87 -30.59 -11.41
CA ASN A 141 -8.47 -31.76 -10.75
C ASN A 141 -7.43 -32.82 -10.42
N SER A 142 -6.48 -33.09 -11.32
CA SER A 142 -5.41 -34.07 -11.10
C SER A 142 -4.44 -33.65 -9.98
N LEU A 143 -4.44 -32.39 -9.57
CA LEU A 143 -3.60 -31.90 -8.50
C LEU A 143 -4.23 -32.08 -7.11
N VAL A 144 -5.51 -32.42 -7.00
CA VAL A 144 -6.21 -32.53 -5.71
C VAL A 144 -5.81 -33.78 -4.94
N GLU A 145 -5.83 -34.91 -5.59
CA GLU A 145 -5.53 -36.22 -4.99
C GLU A 145 -4.09 -36.66 -5.32
N ASP A 146 -3.59 -37.64 -4.57
CA ASP A 146 -2.27 -38.22 -4.83
C ASP A 146 -2.26 -38.89 -6.21
N ARG A 147 -1.12 -38.85 -6.89
CA ARG A 147 -0.92 -39.39 -8.20
C ARG A 147 0.43 -40.06 -8.37
N GLU A 148 0.49 -41.01 -9.25
CA GLU A 148 1.75 -41.64 -9.63
C GLU A 148 2.41 -40.87 -10.76
N GLU A 149 3.68 -40.47 -10.57
CA GLU A 149 4.50 -39.84 -11.59
C GLU A 149 5.80 -40.62 -11.80
N TYR A 150 6.26 -40.67 -13.05
CA TYR A 150 7.55 -41.27 -13.33
C TYR A 150 8.68 -40.36 -12.89
N SER A 151 9.61 -40.88 -12.05
CA SER A 151 10.80 -40.17 -11.61
C SER A 151 12.02 -40.64 -12.38
N GLU A 152 12.69 -39.73 -13.05
CA GLU A 152 13.97 -39.97 -13.72
C GLU A 152 15.10 -40.35 -12.74
N GLU A 153 15.04 -39.88 -11.51
CA GLU A 153 16.03 -40.17 -10.48
C GLU A 153 15.95 -41.62 -10.01
N THR A 154 14.75 -42.07 -9.71
CA THR A 154 14.51 -43.46 -9.23
C THR A 154 14.27 -44.44 -10.36
N LYS A 155 14.10 -43.96 -11.61
CA LYS A 155 13.70 -44.75 -12.81
C LYS A 155 12.47 -45.61 -12.55
N GLY A 156 11.53 -45.10 -11.78
CA GLY A 156 10.32 -45.80 -11.37
C GLY A 156 9.16 -44.83 -11.11
N SER A 157 7.99 -45.41 -10.85
CA SER A 157 6.83 -44.62 -10.40
C SER A 157 7.02 -44.19 -8.95
N VAL A 158 6.77 -42.90 -8.68
CA VAL A 158 6.75 -42.32 -7.33
C VAL A 158 5.40 -41.68 -7.10
N THR A 159 4.88 -41.82 -5.87
CA THR A 159 3.65 -41.17 -5.47
C THR A 159 3.94 -39.68 -5.18
N VAL A 160 3.32 -38.80 -5.94
CA VAL A 160 3.34 -37.35 -5.68
C VAL A 160 2.07 -36.99 -4.92
N GLN A 161 2.27 -36.41 -3.74
CA GLN A 161 1.14 -35.99 -2.89
C GLN A 161 0.30 -34.92 -3.60
N GLY A 162 -1.01 -35.09 -3.54
CA GLY A 162 -1.96 -34.10 -4.01
C GLY A 162 -2.15 -32.96 -2.99
N PHE A 163 -2.84 -31.90 -3.39
CA PHE A 163 -3.06 -30.72 -2.56
C PHE A 163 -3.81 -31.03 -1.24
N LYS A 164 -4.66 -32.05 -1.28
CA LYS A 164 -5.40 -32.53 -0.11
C LYS A 164 -4.48 -33.13 0.96
N ASN A 165 -3.47 -33.88 0.54
CA ASN A 165 -2.62 -34.69 1.43
C ASN A 165 -1.24 -34.07 1.67
N THR A 166 -0.88 -32.98 0.95
CA THR A 166 0.39 -32.32 1.18
C THR A 166 0.47 -31.73 2.60
N THR A 167 1.64 -31.80 3.19
CA THR A 167 1.99 -31.19 4.49
C THR A 167 2.89 -29.97 4.32
N ASN A 168 3.22 -29.61 3.07
CA ASN A 168 4.00 -28.41 2.73
C ASN A 168 3.28 -27.66 1.61
N GLU A 169 2.29 -26.87 2.00
CA GLU A 169 1.44 -26.10 1.10
C GLU A 169 2.23 -25.08 0.31
N ALA A 170 3.25 -24.48 0.90
CA ALA A 170 4.10 -23.47 0.25
C ALA A 170 4.85 -24.08 -0.94
N ASP A 171 5.51 -25.23 -0.75
CA ASP A 171 6.23 -25.94 -1.81
C ASP A 171 5.26 -26.41 -2.90
N PHE A 172 4.10 -26.94 -2.51
CA PHE A 172 3.08 -27.38 -3.46
C PHE A 172 2.62 -26.23 -4.34
N ILE A 173 2.28 -25.09 -3.74
CA ILE A 173 1.84 -23.90 -4.46
C ILE A 173 2.95 -23.38 -5.38
N GLN A 174 4.18 -23.31 -4.90
CA GLN A 174 5.33 -22.87 -5.71
C GLN A 174 5.55 -23.76 -6.95
N ARG A 175 5.31 -25.06 -6.83
CA ARG A 175 5.53 -26.02 -7.93
C ARG A 175 4.40 -26.08 -8.95
N PHE A 176 3.17 -25.89 -8.53
CA PHE A 176 1.99 -26.21 -9.35
C PHE A 176 1.09 -25.03 -9.67
N SER A 177 1.23 -23.91 -8.97
CA SER A 177 0.41 -22.72 -9.20
C SER A 177 1.09 -21.75 -10.19
N ASP A 178 0.31 -21.24 -11.14
CA ASP A 178 0.77 -20.22 -12.09
C ASP A 178 0.83 -18.83 -11.45
N VAL A 179 0.26 -18.65 -10.24
CA VAL A 179 0.28 -17.40 -9.48
C VAL A 179 0.73 -17.66 -8.04
N ALA A 180 1.31 -16.65 -7.41
CA ALA A 180 1.73 -16.75 -6.02
C ALA A 180 0.54 -17.06 -5.11
N GLY A 181 0.69 -18.08 -4.26
CA GLY A 181 -0.28 -18.40 -3.23
C GLY A 181 -0.17 -17.45 -2.04
N ASN A 182 -1.23 -17.42 -1.25
CA ASN A 182 -1.25 -16.67 0.00
C ASN A 182 -1.59 -17.63 1.14
N LEU A 183 -0.66 -17.75 2.10
CA LEU A 183 -0.78 -18.57 3.30
C LEU A 183 -1.06 -17.73 4.55
N GLU A 184 -1.30 -16.42 4.39
CA GLU A 184 -1.63 -15.54 5.50
C GLU A 184 -3.09 -15.72 5.92
N TYR A 185 -3.35 -15.42 7.19
CA TYR A 185 -4.73 -15.40 7.70
C TYR A 185 -5.55 -14.28 7.04
N ARG A 186 -6.70 -14.65 6.52
CA ARG A 186 -7.65 -13.77 5.81
C ARG A 186 -9.01 -13.81 6.48
N THR A 187 -9.71 -12.68 6.47
CA THR A 187 -11.12 -12.65 6.87
C THR A 187 -12.02 -13.15 5.74
N ALA A 188 -13.24 -13.54 6.05
CA ALA A 188 -14.20 -14.02 5.04
C ALA A 188 -14.42 -13.03 3.89
N GLU A 189 -14.38 -11.71 4.17
CA GLU A 189 -14.58 -10.66 3.17
C GLU A 189 -13.40 -10.51 2.19
N THR A 190 -12.22 -11.00 2.56
CA THR A 190 -11.02 -10.95 1.71
C THR A 190 -10.76 -12.24 0.94
N LEU A 191 -11.57 -13.28 1.18
CA LEU A 191 -11.56 -14.51 0.39
C LEU A 191 -12.25 -14.27 -0.97
N PRO A 192 -11.98 -15.13 -1.98
CA PRO A 192 -12.70 -15.07 -3.25
C PRO A 192 -14.22 -15.13 -3.04
N ALA A 193 -14.93 -14.07 -3.44
CA ALA A 193 -16.37 -13.94 -3.17
C ALA A 193 -17.20 -15.14 -3.66
N VAL A 194 -16.79 -15.75 -4.77
CA VAL A 194 -17.44 -16.93 -5.36
C VAL A 194 -17.30 -18.21 -4.53
N ALA A 195 -16.36 -18.24 -3.57
CA ALA A 195 -16.02 -19.43 -2.80
C ALA A 195 -15.95 -19.18 -1.28
N ALA A 196 -16.09 -17.92 -0.82
CA ALA A 196 -15.89 -17.56 0.57
C ALA A 196 -16.77 -18.37 1.54
N ALA A 197 -18.05 -18.52 1.24
CA ALA A 197 -18.97 -19.28 2.09
C ALA A 197 -18.61 -20.77 2.19
N GLN A 198 -18.12 -21.37 1.09
CA GLN A 198 -17.67 -22.75 1.07
C GLN A 198 -16.35 -22.91 1.82
N ILE A 199 -15.37 -22.01 1.59
CA ILE A 199 -14.06 -22.07 2.24
C ILE A 199 -14.18 -21.91 3.76
N THR A 200 -14.99 -20.94 4.23
CA THR A 200 -15.19 -20.72 5.67
C THR A 200 -15.96 -21.85 6.37
N GLY A 201 -16.68 -22.67 5.60
CA GLY A 201 -17.37 -23.85 6.10
C GLY A 201 -16.56 -25.15 6.05
N LEU A 202 -15.32 -25.12 5.54
CA LEU A 202 -14.47 -26.31 5.46
C LEU A 202 -14.02 -26.75 6.89
N SER A 203 -13.79 -28.05 7.03
CA SER A 203 -12.97 -28.56 8.11
C SER A 203 -11.49 -28.36 7.82
N LYS A 204 -10.66 -28.36 8.85
CA LYS A 204 -9.19 -28.31 8.68
C LYS A 204 -8.73 -29.37 7.70
N ASP A 205 -7.78 -29.01 6.84
CA ASP A 205 -7.18 -29.79 5.75
C ASP A 205 -8.12 -30.18 4.62
N ALA A 206 -9.40 -29.76 4.66
CA ALA A 206 -10.32 -29.99 3.56
C ALA A 206 -10.05 -29.03 2.39
N VAL A 207 -10.28 -29.53 1.17
CA VAL A 207 -10.09 -28.80 -0.09
C VAL A 207 -11.45 -28.50 -0.72
N TYR A 208 -11.62 -27.28 -1.21
CA TYR A 208 -12.75 -26.84 -2.02
C TYR A 208 -12.29 -26.43 -3.41
N GLY A 209 -13.03 -26.82 -4.42
CA GLY A 209 -12.77 -26.49 -5.82
C GLY A 209 -12.64 -27.73 -6.69
N PRO A 210 -12.28 -27.55 -7.99
CA PRO A 210 -11.94 -26.27 -8.62
C PRO A 210 -13.13 -25.34 -8.79
N TYR A 211 -12.89 -24.03 -8.66
CA TYR A 211 -13.86 -22.98 -8.93
C TYR A 211 -13.23 -21.86 -9.77
N LYS A 212 -14.06 -21.18 -10.56
CA LYS A 212 -13.61 -20.06 -11.41
C LYS A 212 -13.71 -18.74 -10.64
N ASP A 213 -12.61 -18.00 -10.58
CA ASP A 213 -12.54 -16.67 -10.00
C ASP A 213 -11.86 -15.72 -11.01
N GLY A 214 -12.66 -14.87 -11.64
CA GLY A 214 -12.23 -14.08 -12.78
C GLY A 214 -11.75 -14.96 -13.95
N ASN A 215 -10.50 -14.80 -14.33
CA ASN A 215 -9.86 -15.53 -15.42
C ASN A 215 -9.03 -16.75 -14.93
N THR A 216 -9.14 -17.10 -13.67
CA THR A 216 -8.37 -18.22 -13.08
C THR A 216 -9.27 -19.31 -12.53
N TYR A 217 -8.82 -20.54 -12.59
CA TYR A 217 -9.38 -21.66 -11.85
C TYR A 217 -8.55 -21.87 -10.59
N LYS A 218 -9.22 -22.07 -9.45
CA LYS A 218 -8.59 -22.18 -8.13
C LYS A 218 -9.09 -23.42 -7.39
N ILE A 219 -8.21 -23.97 -6.57
CA ILE A 219 -8.55 -24.85 -5.46
C ILE A 219 -8.08 -24.20 -4.18
N SER A 220 -8.83 -24.34 -3.09
CA SER A 220 -8.49 -23.78 -1.78
C SER A 220 -8.52 -24.87 -0.72
N LYS A 221 -7.50 -24.90 0.13
CA LYS A 221 -7.40 -25.79 1.29
C LYS A 221 -7.48 -24.94 2.54
N LEU A 222 -8.27 -25.34 3.52
CA LEU A 222 -8.29 -24.69 4.83
C LEU A 222 -7.23 -25.34 5.72
N VAL A 223 -6.11 -24.67 5.90
CA VAL A 223 -4.99 -25.15 6.74
C VAL A 223 -5.25 -24.88 8.21
N ASP A 224 -5.78 -23.70 8.54
CA ASP A 224 -6.12 -23.31 9.90
C ASP A 224 -7.22 -22.24 9.93
N SER A 225 -7.90 -22.13 11.07
CA SER A 225 -8.86 -21.05 11.31
C SER A 225 -8.79 -20.61 12.77
N LYS A 226 -8.85 -19.30 12.98
CA LYS A 226 -8.87 -18.72 14.31
C LYS A 226 -10.15 -17.91 14.51
N LYS A 227 -10.91 -18.30 15.52
CA LYS A 227 -12.07 -17.53 15.96
C LYS A 227 -11.62 -16.21 16.55
N ASN A 228 -12.23 -15.11 16.12
CA ASN A 228 -11.85 -13.76 16.53
C ASN A 228 -10.35 -13.44 16.27
N GLY A 229 -9.72 -14.06 15.28
CA GLY A 229 -8.30 -13.91 15.00
C GLY A 229 -7.92 -12.57 14.31
N SER A 230 -8.90 -11.71 14.04
CA SER A 230 -8.67 -10.32 13.60
C SER A 230 -9.55 -9.38 14.40
N VAL A 231 -8.95 -8.30 14.94
CA VAL A 231 -9.62 -7.37 15.86
C VAL A 231 -9.48 -5.94 15.34
N ARG A 232 -10.61 -5.23 15.28
CA ARG A 232 -10.62 -3.78 15.05
C ARG A 232 -10.63 -3.07 16.40
N SER A 233 -9.73 -2.13 16.56
CA SER A 233 -9.61 -1.34 17.76
C SER A 233 -9.37 0.13 17.46
N SER A 234 -9.74 0.98 18.42
CA SER A 234 -9.39 2.40 18.43
C SER A 234 -8.57 2.70 19.67
N HIS A 235 -7.64 3.66 19.55
CA HIS A 235 -6.82 4.05 20.70
C HIS A 235 -6.60 5.56 20.80
N ILE A 236 -6.29 6.00 22.03
CA ILE A 236 -5.79 7.32 22.37
C ILE A 236 -4.41 7.12 22.96
N LEU A 237 -3.35 7.51 22.25
CA LEU A 237 -1.99 7.46 22.76
C LEU A 237 -1.69 8.72 23.57
N VAL A 238 -1.20 8.56 24.78
CA VAL A 238 -0.63 9.62 25.59
C VAL A 238 0.86 9.30 25.83
N ALA A 239 1.71 9.87 25.01
CA ALA A 239 3.15 9.68 25.09
C ALA A 239 3.74 10.53 26.22
N TYR A 240 4.96 10.23 26.66
CA TYR A 240 5.74 11.00 27.63
C TYR A 240 7.14 11.29 27.08
N LYS A 241 7.84 12.21 27.71
CA LYS A 241 9.20 12.58 27.31
C LYS A 241 10.13 11.36 27.41
N GLY A 242 10.71 10.99 26.28
CA GLY A 242 11.61 9.83 26.17
C GLY A 242 10.92 8.50 25.85
N ALA A 243 9.59 8.48 25.66
CA ALA A 243 8.92 7.30 25.10
C ALA A 243 9.33 7.09 23.63
N GLU A 244 9.26 5.86 23.16
CA GLU A 244 9.63 5.55 21.78
C GLU A 244 8.75 6.30 20.78
N ARG A 245 9.36 6.89 19.76
CA ARG A 245 8.71 7.73 18.75
C ARG A 245 7.92 8.93 19.28
N ALA A 246 8.12 9.32 20.54
CA ALA A 246 7.50 10.52 21.07
C ALA A 246 8.03 11.77 20.34
N ALA A 247 7.13 12.68 19.98
CA ALA A 247 7.53 13.93 19.36
C ALA A 247 8.41 14.75 20.34
N SER A 248 9.43 15.43 19.82
CA SER A 248 10.35 16.25 20.62
C SER A 248 9.67 17.40 21.39
N THR A 249 8.45 17.73 21.01
CA THR A 249 7.61 18.74 21.68
C THR A 249 6.89 18.21 22.93
N ILE A 250 6.98 16.90 23.21
CA ILE A 250 6.37 16.30 24.39
C ILE A 250 7.31 16.47 25.59
N GLU A 251 6.90 17.32 26.55
CA GLU A 251 7.68 17.62 27.76
C GLU A 251 7.10 16.93 29.01
N ARG A 252 5.90 16.32 28.93
CA ARG A 252 5.24 15.69 30.08
C ARG A 252 6.02 14.48 30.58
N SER A 253 6.03 14.32 31.89
CA SER A 253 6.59 13.14 32.56
C SER A 253 5.72 11.89 32.33
N LYS A 254 6.25 10.73 32.70
CA LYS A 254 5.51 9.46 32.63
C LYS A 254 4.27 9.46 33.53
N GLU A 255 4.38 10.05 34.72
CA GLU A 255 3.28 10.16 35.69
C GLU A 255 2.17 11.10 35.17
N GLU A 256 2.54 12.22 34.59
CA GLU A 256 1.58 13.15 33.99
C GLU A 256 0.86 12.52 32.79
N ALA A 257 1.58 11.76 31.96
CA ALA A 257 0.99 11.00 30.86
C ALA A 257 -0.01 9.96 31.35
N ARG A 258 0.36 9.21 32.41
CA ARG A 258 -0.53 8.23 33.06
C ARG A 258 -1.81 8.89 33.57
N THR A 259 -1.68 10.01 34.28
CA THR A 259 -2.82 10.76 34.84
C THR A 259 -3.75 11.23 33.71
N ARG A 260 -3.18 11.78 32.63
CA ARG A 260 -3.94 12.22 31.47
C ARG A 260 -4.65 11.06 30.75
N ALA A 261 -3.96 9.93 30.59
CA ALA A 261 -4.56 8.73 30.00
C ALA A 261 -5.70 8.17 30.87
N GLN A 262 -5.57 8.21 32.20
CA GLN A 262 -6.64 7.83 33.12
C GLN A 262 -7.86 8.75 32.99
N GLU A 263 -7.66 10.04 32.78
CA GLU A 263 -8.74 11.00 32.52
C GLU A 263 -9.48 10.66 31.21
N TYR A 264 -8.76 10.40 30.12
CA TYR A 264 -9.40 9.95 28.86
C TYR A 264 -10.11 8.61 29.04
N LEU A 265 -9.55 7.67 29.81
CA LEU A 265 -10.22 6.41 30.11
C LEU A 265 -11.55 6.65 30.84
N ARG A 266 -11.57 7.53 31.82
CA ARG A 266 -12.78 7.87 32.58
C ARG A 266 -13.83 8.50 31.65
N ARG A 267 -13.45 9.48 30.81
CA ARG A 267 -14.33 10.14 29.86
C ARG A 267 -14.87 9.13 28.83
N ALA A 268 -14.01 8.31 28.25
CA ALA A 268 -14.41 7.29 27.29
C ALA A 268 -15.40 6.25 27.88
N ARG A 269 -15.20 5.84 29.14
CA ARG A 269 -16.10 4.91 29.83
C ARG A 269 -17.43 5.53 30.24
N SER A 270 -17.51 6.84 30.41
CA SER A 270 -18.76 7.51 30.75
C SER A 270 -19.80 7.46 29.62
N GLY A 271 -19.34 7.31 28.35
CA GLY A 271 -20.19 7.27 27.17
C GLY A 271 -20.81 8.62 26.78
N ASN A 272 -20.49 9.71 27.50
CA ASN A 272 -21.03 11.04 27.21
C ASN A 272 -20.37 11.70 26.00
N GLU A 273 -19.18 11.23 25.62
CA GLU A 273 -18.38 11.74 24.52
C GLU A 273 -18.01 10.58 23.58
N ALA A 274 -18.01 10.83 22.27
CA ALA A 274 -17.59 9.81 21.34
C ALA A 274 -16.09 9.53 21.47
N PHE A 275 -15.69 8.27 21.50
CA PHE A 275 -14.29 7.87 21.61
C PHE A 275 -13.39 8.51 20.53
N ALA A 276 -13.93 8.63 19.30
CA ALA A 276 -13.25 9.26 18.20
C ALA A 276 -12.96 10.76 18.42
N ASP A 277 -13.85 11.46 19.12
CA ASP A 277 -13.64 12.89 19.42
C ASP A 277 -12.57 13.06 20.50
N LEU A 278 -12.58 12.20 21.53
CA LEU A 278 -11.52 12.14 22.53
C LEU A 278 -10.15 11.82 21.91
N ALA A 279 -10.12 10.94 20.93
CA ALA A 279 -8.89 10.63 20.21
C ALA A 279 -8.38 11.82 19.38
N ARG A 280 -9.28 12.54 18.69
CA ARG A 280 -8.92 13.77 17.96
C ARG A 280 -8.43 14.87 18.87
N GLU A 281 -9.02 15.00 20.06
CA GLU A 281 -8.66 15.99 21.07
C GLU A 281 -7.27 15.75 21.67
N GLY A 282 -6.95 14.49 21.97
CA GLY A 282 -5.87 14.21 22.91
C GLY A 282 -4.87 13.14 22.54
N SER A 283 -5.01 12.45 21.41
CA SER A 283 -4.06 11.43 21.03
C SER A 283 -2.78 12.03 20.42
N ASP A 284 -1.64 11.65 20.96
CA ASP A 284 -0.32 11.95 20.39
C ASP A 284 0.03 10.98 19.22
N GLY A 285 -0.79 9.96 18.98
CA GLY A 285 -0.57 8.97 17.93
C GLY A 285 -1.01 9.45 16.54
N PRO A 286 -0.45 8.87 15.47
CA PRO A 286 -0.74 9.30 14.09
C PRO A 286 -2.21 9.10 13.67
N THR A 287 -2.91 8.15 14.29
CA THR A 287 -4.34 7.90 14.01
C THR A 287 -5.28 8.83 14.79
N GLY A 288 -4.79 9.70 15.67
CA GLY A 288 -5.61 10.61 16.47
C GLY A 288 -6.57 11.44 15.61
N THR A 289 -6.09 12.03 14.51
CA THR A 289 -6.91 12.83 13.57
C THR A 289 -8.02 12.02 12.89
N GLN A 290 -7.86 10.71 12.82
CA GLN A 290 -8.85 9.76 12.26
C GLN A 290 -9.73 9.13 13.36
N GLY A 291 -9.73 9.70 14.58
CA GLY A 291 -10.51 9.19 15.69
C GLY A 291 -9.89 7.98 16.40
N GLY A 292 -8.60 7.76 16.18
CA GLY A 292 -7.83 6.70 16.83
C GLY A 292 -8.03 5.29 16.23
N ASP A 293 -8.76 5.15 15.15
CA ASP A 293 -9.06 3.85 14.52
C ASP A 293 -7.80 3.24 13.89
N LEU A 294 -7.48 2.01 14.29
CA LEU A 294 -6.37 1.21 13.77
C LEU A 294 -6.80 0.23 12.68
N GLY A 295 -8.10 0.15 12.39
CA GLY A 295 -8.62 -0.88 11.51
C GLY A 295 -8.55 -2.29 12.11
N PHE A 296 -8.71 -3.31 11.26
CA PHE A 296 -8.55 -4.70 11.65
C PHE A 296 -7.09 -5.11 11.60
N VAL A 297 -6.61 -5.72 12.68
CA VAL A 297 -5.26 -6.29 12.78
C VAL A 297 -5.35 -7.75 13.18
N ASN A 298 -4.47 -8.58 12.63
CA ASN A 298 -4.35 -9.99 13.03
C ASN A 298 -3.50 -10.10 14.29
N GLU A 299 -3.69 -11.20 15.02
CA GLU A 299 -2.93 -11.53 16.22
C GLU A 299 -1.41 -11.54 15.96
N GLY A 300 -0.63 -10.91 16.84
CA GLY A 300 0.83 -10.84 16.75
C GLY A 300 1.39 -9.76 15.83
N VAL A 301 0.56 -8.88 15.27
CA VAL A 301 1.01 -7.80 14.35
C VAL A 301 1.42 -6.52 15.11
N ILE A 302 0.87 -6.32 16.31
CA ILE A 302 1.13 -5.14 17.13
C ILE A 302 1.84 -5.54 18.45
N VAL A 303 2.35 -4.53 19.17
CA VAL A 303 3.12 -4.76 20.40
C VAL A 303 2.34 -5.58 21.45
N ASP A 304 3.04 -6.48 22.12
CA ASP A 304 2.45 -7.56 22.94
C ASP A 304 1.37 -7.08 23.92
N ALA A 305 1.66 -6.09 24.73
CA ALA A 305 0.71 -5.61 25.74
C ALA A 305 -0.60 -5.06 25.13
N PHE A 306 -0.50 -4.43 23.96
CA PHE A 306 -1.68 -3.95 23.23
C PHE A 306 -2.41 -5.10 22.55
N ASN A 307 -1.65 -6.04 21.96
CA ASN A 307 -2.17 -7.25 21.33
C ASN A 307 -3.00 -8.05 22.34
N ASP A 308 -2.41 -8.39 23.48
CA ASP A 308 -3.09 -9.16 24.54
C ASP A 308 -4.38 -8.46 24.98
N PHE A 309 -4.33 -7.13 25.17
CA PHE A 309 -5.54 -6.42 25.57
C PHE A 309 -6.67 -6.56 24.56
N ILE A 310 -6.42 -6.38 23.26
CA ILE A 310 -7.52 -6.40 22.25
C ILE A 310 -8.02 -7.82 21.97
N PHE A 311 -7.14 -8.83 22.03
CA PHE A 311 -7.53 -10.22 21.76
C PHE A 311 -8.23 -10.87 22.97
N ASP A 312 -7.80 -10.59 24.20
CA ASP A 312 -8.36 -11.20 25.42
C ASP A 312 -9.66 -10.55 25.89
N ASN A 313 -9.96 -9.32 25.46
CA ASN A 313 -11.12 -8.60 25.94
C ASN A 313 -12.28 -8.60 24.91
N PRO A 314 -13.54 -8.61 25.36
CA PRO A 314 -14.71 -8.58 24.48
C PRO A 314 -14.88 -7.23 23.75
N VAL A 315 -15.63 -7.26 22.64
CA VAL A 315 -16.07 -6.05 21.92
C VAL A 315 -16.77 -5.09 22.90
N GLY A 316 -16.47 -3.80 22.74
CA GLY A 316 -16.96 -2.73 23.62
C GLY A 316 -16.09 -2.48 24.86
N ARG A 317 -15.12 -3.34 25.17
CA ARG A 317 -14.19 -3.11 26.30
C ARG A 317 -13.32 -1.89 26.05
N ILE A 318 -13.21 -1.03 27.06
CA ILE A 318 -12.29 0.11 27.09
C ILE A 318 -11.34 -0.07 28.26
N GLY A 319 -10.04 0.03 28.03
CA GLY A 319 -9.01 -0.13 29.06
C GLY A 319 -7.77 0.70 28.81
N LEU A 320 -6.86 0.68 29.79
CA LEU A 320 -5.57 1.36 29.74
C LEU A 320 -4.47 0.31 29.55
N VAL A 321 -3.61 0.53 28.57
CA VAL A 321 -2.46 -0.32 28.25
C VAL A 321 -1.21 0.55 28.26
N GLU A 322 -0.14 0.08 28.84
CA GLU A 322 1.18 0.71 28.81
C GLU A 322 2.07 -0.03 27.80
N THR A 323 2.73 0.71 26.94
CA THR A 323 3.73 0.21 25.98
C THR A 323 4.96 1.12 25.97
N GLU A 324 5.96 0.79 25.18
CA GLU A 324 7.16 1.60 24.96
C GLU A 324 6.84 2.99 24.36
N PHE A 325 5.68 3.14 23.70
CA PHE A 325 5.23 4.41 23.09
C PHE A 325 4.52 5.34 24.10
N GLY A 326 4.07 4.80 25.22
CA GLY A 326 3.30 5.54 26.24
C GLY A 326 2.09 4.79 26.75
N TYR A 327 1.12 5.54 27.24
CA TYR A 327 -0.15 5.01 27.73
C TYR A 327 -1.22 5.07 26.65
N HIS A 328 -1.87 3.95 26.37
CA HIS A 328 -2.95 3.83 25.40
C HIS A 328 -4.27 3.61 26.12
N VAL A 329 -5.24 4.47 25.86
CA VAL A 329 -6.65 4.14 26.12
C VAL A 329 -7.14 3.39 24.90
N VAL A 330 -7.49 2.13 25.07
CA VAL A 330 -7.83 1.22 23.97
C VAL A 330 -9.29 0.84 24.04
N LYS A 331 -9.98 0.84 22.90
CA LYS A 331 -11.36 0.34 22.75
C LYS A 331 -11.39 -0.78 21.72
N VAL A 332 -11.96 -1.93 22.10
CA VAL A 332 -12.20 -3.05 21.18
C VAL A 332 -13.50 -2.78 20.42
N GLU A 333 -13.42 -2.60 19.09
CA GLU A 333 -14.58 -2.20 18.26
C GLU A 333 -15.30 -3.39 17.62
N ALA A 334 -14.56 -4.34 17.10
CA ALA A 334 -15.12 -5.53 16.44
C ALA A 334 -14.11 -6.68 16.40
N LYS A 335 -14.61 -7.90 16.26
CA LYS A 335 -13.78 -9.10 16.05
C LYS A 335 -14.30 -9.90 14.87
N ARG A 336 -13.38 -10.56 14.14
CA ARG A 336 -13.68 -11.42 12.99
C ARG A 336 -12.86 -12.69 13.05
N ASP A 337 -13.44 -13.76 12.54
CA ASP A 337 -12.71 -15.00 12.33
C ASP A 337 -11.77 -14.86 11.14
N VAL A 338 -10.66 -15.57 11.19
CA VAL A 338 -9.66 -15.60 10.11
C VAL A 338 -9.36 -17.03 9.70
N TYR A 339 -8.98 -17.19 8.45
CA TYR A 339 -8.78 -18.46 7.75
C TYR A 339 -7.46 -18.40 6.98
N SER A 340 -6.64 -19.44 7.09
CA SER A 340 -5.38 -19.63 6.36
C SER A 340 -5.44 -20.85 5.46
#